data_71a63095af285d559a82b4513645e988
#
_entry.id   71a63095af285d559a82b4513645e988
#
_cell.length_a   1.000
_cell.length_b   1.000
_cell.length_c   1.000
_cell.angle_alpha   90.00
_cell.angle_beta   90.00
_cell.angle_gamma   90.00
#
_symmetry.space_group_name_H-M   'P 1'
#
loop_
_entity.id
_entity.type
_entity.pdbx_description
1 polymer ?
#
loop_
_entity_poly.entity_id
_entity_poly.type
_entity_poly.pdbx_seq_one_letter_code
_entity_poly.pdbx_strand_id
1 'polypeptide(L)'
;MNERPILSIFIATYNRKEILLDKIRSLLDIKSDDFNVLVLDDMSTDGTVDALKNIDDSRIRVIRNKERNGTMKDGVMQNWYRLLEMCDGQFAFHLNDRDLIDTKGLTDLIAFLKDHPTVTGGLCNIRGGGY
;
A
#
# COMPACT_ATOMS: atom_id res chain seq x y z
N MET A 1 -13.80 13.95 -15.05
CA MET A 1 -14.21 13.05 -13.94
C MET A 1 -13.05 12.11 -13.65
N ASN A 2 -12.56 12.10 -12.41
CA ASN A 2 -11.55 11.13 -12.02
C ASN A 2 -12.23 9.76 -11.87
N GLU A 3 -11.93 8.86 -12.78
CA GLU A 3 -12.37 7.49 -12.62
C GLU A 3 -11.70 6.90 -11.37
N ARG A 4 -12.44 6.07 -10.67
CA ARG A 4 -11.97 5.34 -9.49
C ARG A 4 -10.83 4.41 -9.90
N PRO A 5 -9.70 4.37 -9.17
CA PRO A 5 -8.63 3.43 -9.51
C PRO A 5 -9.12 1.98 -9.41
N ILE A 6 -8.50 1.10 -10.17
CA ILE A 6 -8.81 -0.33 -10.11
C ILE A 6 -8.35 -0.91 -8.77
N LEU A 7 -7.15 -0.52 -8.32
CA LEU A 7 -6.53 -1.11 -7.14
C LEU A 7 -6.06 -0.04 -6.15
N SER A 8 -6.49 -0.14 -4.90
CA SER A 8 -5.85 0.56 -3.78
C SER A 8 -4.88 -0.39 -3.08
N ILE A 9 -3.60 -0.04 -3.08
CA ILE A 9 -2.56 -0.76 -2.34
C ILE A 9 -2.42 -0.08 -0.99
N PHE A 10 -2.58 -0.81 0.11
CA PHE A 10 -2.46 -0.24 1.45
C PHE A 10 -1.33 -0.89 2.26
N ILE A 11 -0.57 -0.05 2.94
CA ILE A 11 0.64 -0.40 3.69
C ILE A 11 0.58 0.24 5.07
N ALA A 12 0.71 -0.54 6.13
CA ALA A 12 0.98 -0.03 7.47
C ALA A 12 2.49 -0.15 7.76
N THR A 13 3.08 0.87 8.38
CA THR A 13 4.52 0.92 8.64
C THR A 13 4.86 1.51 10.00
N TYR A 14 5.99 1.11 10.55
CA TYR A 14 6.62 1.69 11.72
C TYR A 14 8.14 1.56 11.67
N ASN A 15 8.85 2.69 11.69
CA ASN A 15 10.32 2.75 11.71
C ASN A 15 11.02 1.87 10.65
N ARG A 16 10.57 1.97 9.38
CA ARG A 16 11.12 1.23 8.24
C ARG A 16 11.33 2.10 7.02
N LYS A 17 11.82 3.31 7.26
CA LYS A 17 11.93 4.35 6.24
C LYS A 17 12.57 3.88 4.94
N GLU A 18 13.77 3.33 5.01
CA GLU A 18 14.54 2.99 3.79
C GLU A 18 13.86 1.88 2.97
N ILE A 19 13.46 0.80 3.62
CA ILE A 19 12.78 -0.33 2.94
C ILE A 19 11.47 0.12 2.31
N LEU A 20 10.70 0.95 3.04
CA LEU A 20 9.45 1.48 2.56
C LEU A 20 9.63 2.41 1.37
N LEU A 21 10.59 3.34 1.43
CA LEU A 21 10.85 4.28 0.34
C LEU A 21 11.28 3.56 -0.94
N ASP A 22 12.12 2.54 -0.85
CA ASP A 22 12.51 1.75 -2.02
C ASP A 22 11.31 1.05 -2.65
N LYS A 23 10.43 0.49 -1.82
CA LYS A 23 9.18 -0.13 -2.27
C LYS A 23 8.26 0.90 -2.96
N ILE A 24 8.03 2.05 -2.33
CA ILE A 24 7.19 3.11 -2.89
C ILE A 24 7.75 3.58 -4.24
N ARG A 25 9.05 3.81 -4.35
CA ARG A 25 9.68 4.18 -5.62
C ARG A 25 9.43 3.14 -6.71
N SER A 26 9.61 1.86 -6.39
CA SER A 26 9.34 0.76 -7.33
C SER A 26 7.88 0.74 -7.79
N LEU A 27 6.93 0.99 -6.89
CA LEU A 27 5.52 1.11 -7.23
C LEU A 27 5.25 2.30 -8.14
N LEU A 28 5.80 3.47 -7.81
CA LEU A 28 5.56 4.71 -8.54
C LEU A 28 6.28 4.76 -9.89
N ASP A 29 7.27 3.90 -10.13
CA ASP A 29 7.86 3.71 -11.45
C ASP A 29 6.90 3.07 -12.47
N ILE A 30 5.87 2.38 -11.99
CA ILE A 30 4.78 1.91 -12.83
C ILE A 30 3.96 3.11 -13.30
N LYS A 31 3.96 3.37 -14.60
CA LYS A 31 3.23 4.51 -15.19
C LYS A 31 1.79 4.12 -15.52
N SER A 32 0.95 4.16 -14.50
CA SER A 32 -0.49 3.87 -14.60
C SER A 32 -1.26 4.64 -13.54
N ASP A 33 -2.43 5.13 -13.89
CA ASP A 33 -3.39 5.73 -12.97
C ASP A 33 -4.42 4.72 -12.45
N ASP A 34 -4.27 3.46 -12.83
CA ASP A 34 -5.18 2.38 -12.42
C ASP A 34 -4.98 1.93 -10.97
N PHE A 35 -4.00 2.47 -10.26
CA PHE A 35 -3.78 2.18 -8.84
C PHE A 35 -3.40 3.42 -8.04
N ASN A 36 -3.63 3.36 -6.74
CA ASN A 36 -3.09 4.29 -5.76
C ASN A 36 -2.46 3.55 -4.58
N VAL A 37 -1.71 4.28 -3.76
CA VAL A 37 -1.00 3.74 -2.60
C VAL A 37 -1.38 4.52 -1.35
N LEU A 38 -1.87 3.82 -0.35
CA LEU A 38 -2.22 4.36 0.96
C LEU A 38 -1.21 3.87 1.99
N VAL A 39 -0.52 4.77 2.65
CA VAL A 39 0.44 4.44 3.72
C VAL A 39 -0.08 4.97 5.05
N LEU A 40 -0.16 4.10 6.04
CA LEU A 40 -0.42 4.48 7.42
C LEU A 40 0.87 4.34 8.23
N ASP A 41 1.35 5.47 8.73
CA ASP A 41 2.49 5.53 9.65
C ASP A 41 2.03 5.41 11.09
N ASP A 42 2.49 4.39 11.78
CA ASP A 42 2.16 4.12 13.17
C ASP A 42 3.11 4.81 14.15
N MET A 43 3.28 6.12 14.00
CA MET A 43 4.13 6.96 14.85
C MET A 43 5.64 6.70 14.71
N SER A 44 6.14 6.55 13.49
CA SER A 44 7.58 6.44 13.21
C SER A 44 8.37 7.64 13.73
N THR A 45 9.58 7.38 14.19
CA THR A 45 10.53 8.36 14.72
C THR A 45 11.79 8.48 13.85
N ASP A 46 11.87 7.76 12.73
CA ASP A 46 13.01 7.70 11.82
C ASP A 46 12.92 8.65 10.63
N GLY A 47 11.91 9.55 10.60
CA GLY A 47 11.69 10.48 9.50
C GLY A 47 10.89 9.91 8.33
N THR A 48 10.22 8.77 8.51
CA THR A 48 9.40 8.12 7.47
C THR A 48 8.36 9.07 6.89
N VAL A 49 7.57 9.75 7.73
CA VAL A 49 6.47 10.60 7.27
C VAL A 49 6.98 11.78 6.43
N ASP A 50 8.04 12.45 6.88
CA ASP A 50 8.60 13.58 6.16
C ASP A 50 9.16 13.14 4.81
N ALA A 51 9.82 11.99 4.75
CA ALA A 51 10.33 11.43 3.51
C ALA A 51 9.20 11.08 2.53
N LEU A 52 8.11 10.50 3.02
CA LEU A 52 6.93 10.18 2.19
C LEU A 52 6.22 11.44 1.67
N LYS A 53 6.10 12.47 2.50
CA LYS A 53 5.47 13.75 2.11
C LYS A 53 6.26 14.52 1.05
N ASN A 54 7.56 14.25 0.92
CA ASN A 54 8.42 14.84 -0.11
C ASN A 54 8.27 14.14 -1.47
N ILE A 55 7.51 13.06 -1.57
CA ILE A 55 7.24 12.40 -2.84
C ILE A 55 6.13 13.16 -3.57
N ASP A 56 6.46 13.73 -4.71
CA ASP A 56 5.50 14.46 -5.57
C ASP A 56 4.84 13.48 -6.56
N ASP A 57 3.87 12.72 -6.06
CA ASP A 57 3.05 11.82 -6.86
C ASP A 57 1.63 11.76 -6.28
N SER A 58 0.64 12.12 -7.09
CA SER A 58 -0.76 12.19 -6.65
C SER A 58 -1.39 10.85 -6.29
N ARG A 59 -0.75 9.74 -6.67
CA ARG A 59 -1.22 8.39 -6.36
C ARG A 59 -0.93 7.96 -4.93
N ILE A 60 -0.01 8.65 -4.21
CA ILE A 60 0.32 8.32 -2.82
C ILE A 60 -0.45 9.19 -1.84
N ARG A 61 -1.00 8.56 -0.82
CA ARG A 61 -1.63 9.23 0.34
C ARG A 61 -1.02 8.69 1.62
N VAL A 62 -0.63 9.60 2.51
CA VAL A 62 0.04 9.28 3.77
C VAL A 62 -0.81 9.73 4.94
N ILE A 63 -1.05 8.83 5.88
CA ILE A 63 -1.77 9.06 7.12
C ILE A 63 -0.85 8.71 8.27
N ARG A 64 -0.87 9.52 9.31
CA ARG A 64 -0.17 9.23 10.56
C ARG A 64 -1.15 9.01 11.69
N ASN A 65 -0.93 7.97 12.48
CA ASN A 65 -1.65 7.77 13.74
C ASN A 65 -1.29 8.87 14.75
N LYS A 66 -2.23 9.19 15.62
CA LYS A 66 -1.99 10.09 16.76
C LYS A 66 -1.31 9.38 17.92
N GLU A 67 -1.53 8.08 18.01
CA GLU A 67 -0.98 7.17 19.00
C GLU A 67 -0.45 5.93 18.31
N ARG A 68 0.51 5.26 18.94
CA ARG A 68 1.05 4.02 18.39
C ARG A 68 0.11 2.84 18.67
N ASN A 69 -0.50 2.31 17.62
CA ASN A 69 -1.43 1.20 17.73
C ASN A 69 -0.75 -0.17 17.78
N GLY A 70 0.40 -0.35 17.14
CA GLY A 70 1.09 -1.64 17.03
C GLY A 70 1.55 -2.25 18.36
N THR A 71 1.53 -1.48 19.46
CA THR A 71 1.81 -1.98 20.83
C THR A 71 0.54 -2.40 21.59
N MET A 72 -0.62 -2.11 21.03
CA MET A 72 -1.91 -2.47 21.63
C MET A 72 -2.31 -3.87 21.18
N LYS A 73 -3.08 -4.57 22.02
CA LYS A 73 -3.80 -5.76 21.59
C LYS A 73 -4.69 -5.38 20.41
N ASP A 74 -4.60 -6.10 19.33
CA ASP A 74 -5.35 -5.84 18.10
C ASP A 74 -4.99 -4.52 17.34
N GLY A 75 -3.98 -3.78 17.78
CA GLY A 75 -3.62 -2.49 17.18
C GLY A 75 -3.18 -2.58 15.72
N VAL A 76 -2.51 -3.67 15.33
CA VAL A 76 -2.16 -3.93 13.92
C VAL A 76 -3.40 -4.10 13.07
N MET A 77 -4.40 -4.81 13.57
CA MET A 77 -5.68 -4.99 12.88
C MET A 77 -6.45 -3.66 12.76
N GLN A 78 -6.39 -2.81 13.79
CA GLN A 78 -7.01 -1.48 13.73
C GLN A 78 -6.40 -0.62 12.63
N ASN A 79 -5.08 -0.66 12.45
CA ASN A 79 -4.39 0.02 11.35
C ASN A 79 -4.87 -0.49 9.99
N TRP A 80 -5.04 -1.80 9.83
CA TRP A 80 -5.56 -2.40 8.59
C TRP A 80 -7.00 -2.00 8.31
N TYR A 81 -7.88 -2.05 9.31
CA TYR A 81 -9.27 -1.62 9.15
C TYR A 81 -9.36 -0.15 8.73
N ARG A 82 -8.58 0.72 9.36
CA ARG A 82 -8.55 2.12 9.01
C ARG A 82 -8.08 2.35 7.57
N LEU A 83 -7.03 1.65 7.15
CA LEU A 83 -6.54 1.71 5.77
C LEU A 83 -7.58 1.18 4.78
N LEU A 84 -8.21 0.06 5.10
CA LEU A 84 -9.22 -0.55 4.25
C LEU A 84 -10.44 0.37 4.04
N GLU A 85 -10.90 1.05 5.10
CA GLU A 85 -11.96 2.04 5.01
C GLU A 85 -11.61 3.24 4.13
N MET A 86 -10.34 3.56 4.00
CA MET A 86 -9.85 4.66 3.17
C MET A 86 -9.56 4.28 1.73
N CYS A 87 -9.58 2.98 1.40
CA CYS A 87 -9.41 2.52 0.03
C CYS A 87 -10.58 2.98 -0.84
N ASP A 88 -10.27 3.66 -1.93
CA ASP A 88 -11.25 4.14 -2.89
C ASP A 88 -11.18 3.39 -4.23
N GLY A 89 -10.24 2.47 -4.40
CA GLY A 89 -10.17 1.55 -5.53
C GLY A 89 -11.36 0.59 -5.60
N GLN A 90 -11.56 -0.01 -6.77
CA GLN A 90 -12.54 -1.10 -6.92
C GLN A 90 -12.13 -2.33 -6.09
N PHE A 91 -10.84 -2.54 -5.97
CA PHE A 91 -10.21 -3.59 -5.17
C PHE A 91 -9.23 -3.01 -4.18
N ALA A 92 -8.98 -3.70 -3.08
CA ALA A 92 -7.97 -3.36 -2.10
C ALA A 92 -6.93 -4.49 -2.00
N PHE A 93 -5.66 -4.11 -1.94
CA PHE A 93 -4.53 -5.03 -1.83
C PHE A 93 -3.66 -4.65 -0.64
N HIS A 94 -3.53 -5.57 0.31
CA HIS A 94 -2.60 -5.39 1.44
C HIS A 94 -1.18 -5.76 1.04
N LEU A 95 -0.26 -4.85 1.24
CA LEU A 95 1.16 -5.08 1.04
C LEU A 95 1.89 -4.82 2.36
N ASN A 96 2.61 -5.81 2.87
CA ASN A 96 3.47 -5.60 4.02
C ASN A 96 4.63 -4.68 3.66
N ASP A 97 5.05 -3.84 4.61
CA ASP A 97 6.20 -2.97 4.44
C ASP A 97 7.54 -3.74 4.28
N ARG A 98 7.58 -5.02 4.67
CA ARG A 98 8.75 -5.91 4.52
C ARG A 98 8.76 -6.71 3.22
N ASP A 99 7.61 -6.91 2.59
CA ASP A 99 7.52 -7.79 1.43
C ASP A 99 8.12 -7.12 0.20
N LEU A 100 8.76 -7.92 -0.63
CA LEU A 100 9.16 -7.50 -1.96
C LEU A 100 7.95 -7.52 -2.89
N ILE A 101 7.91 -6.59 -3.82
CA ILE A 101 6.86 -6.56 -4.83
C ILE A 101 7.45 -6.85 -6.21
N ASP A 102 6.79 -7.74 -6.93
CA ASP A 102 7.03 -7.94 -8.35
C ASP A 102 6.18 -6.94 -9.13
N THR A 103 6.80 -5.89 -9.63
CA THR A 103 6.11 -4.82 -10.37
C THR A 103 5.46 -5.31 -11.66
N LYS A 104 6.05 -6.31 -12.32
CA LYS A 104 5.42 -6.95 -13.47
C LYS A 104 4.18 -7.74 -13.06
N GLY A 105 4.27 -8.54 -12.01
CA GLY A 105 3.13 -9.28 -11.46
C GLY A 105 2.01 -8.36 -11.01
N LEU A 106 2.33 -7.22 -10.42
CA LEU A 106 1.34 -6.21 -10.05
C LEU A 106 0.65 -5.60 -11.27
N THR A 107 1.41 -5.28 -12.31
CA THR A 107 0.85 -4.76 -13.57
C THR A 107 -0.10 -5.78 -14.21
N ASP A 108 0.29 -7.05 -14.24
CA ASP A 108 -0.53 -8.15 -14.74
C ASP A 108 -1.80 -8.34 -13.89
N LEU A 109 -1.70 -8.21 -12.56
CA LEU A 109 -2.85 -8.28 -11.66
C LEU A 109 -3.84 -7.14 -11.93
N ILE A 110 -3.37 -5.92 -12.07
CA ILE A 110 -4.23 -4.76 -12.35
C ILE A 110 -4.96 -4.95 -13.69
N ALA A 111 -4.26 -5.40 -14.73
CA ALA A 111 -4.86 -5.69 -16.03
C ALA A 111 -5.93 -6.80 -15.92
N PHE A 112 -5.64 -7.87 -15.18
CA PHE A 112 -6.60 -8.93 -14.92
C PHE A 112 -7.87 -8.42 -14.21
N LEU A 113 -7.71 -7.64 -13.14
CA LEU A 113 -8.83 -7.10 -12.38
C LEU A 113 -9.69 -6.15 -13.22
N LYS A 114 -9.06 -5.38 -14.10
CA LYS A 114 -9.76 -4.49 -15.02
C LYS A 114 -10.67 -5.24 -15.98
N ASP A 115 -10.24 -6.40 -16.46
CA ASP A 115 -11.00 -7.27 -17.36
C ASP A 115 -12.01 -8.17 -16.64
N HIS A 116 -11.92 -8.30 -15.31
CA HIS A 116 -12.73 -9.19 -14.49
C HIS A 116 -13.39 -8.45 -13.31
N PRO A 117 -14.26 -7.46 -13.58
CA PRO A 117 -14.81 -6.59 -12.52
C PRO A 117 -15.73 -7.32 -11.52
N THR A 118 -16.13 -8.54 -11.79
CA THR A 118 -16.98 -9.35 -10.91
C THR A 118 -16.22 -10.23 -9.93
N VAL A 119 -14.89 -10.24 -9.99
CA VAL A 119 -14.04 -10.90 -8.98
C VAL A 119 -14.26 -10.25 -7.62
N THR A 120 -14.49 -11.05 -6.58
CA THR A 120 -14.75 -10.55 -5.22
C THR A 120 -13.57 -10.70 -4.29
N GLY A 121 -12.60 -11.55 -4.64
CA GLY A 121 -11.38 -11.74 -3.86
C GLY A 121 -10.43 -12.73 -4.53
N GLY A 122 -9.21 -12.76 -4.06
CA GLY A 122 -8.17 -13.66 -4.56
C GLY A 122 -6.95 -13.67 -3.67
N LEU A 123 -6.12 -14.66 -3.86
CA LEU A 123 -4.82 -14.75 -3.21
C LEU A 123 -3.72 -14.59 -4.26
N CYS A 124 -2.80 -13.67 -4.00
CA CYS A 124 -1.59 -13.56 -4.80
C CYS A 124 -0.61 -14.68 -4.40
N ASN A 125 0.08 -15.24 -5.40
CA ASN A 125 1.12 -16.21 -5.14
C ASN A 125 2.31 -15.51 -4.47
N ILE A 126 2.56 -15.86 -3.21
CA ILE A 126 3.71 -15.37 -2.46
C ILE A 126 4.87 -16.33 -2.77
N ARG A 127 5.81 -15.88 -3.57
CA ARG A 127 7.08 -16.59 -3.70
C ARG A 127 7.90 -16.29 -2.45
N GLY A 128 8.09 -17.29 -1.60
CA GLY A 128 9.00 -17.17 -0.47
C GLY A 128 10.40 -16.82 -0.98
N GLY A 129 10.85 -15.61 -0.71
CA GLY A 129 12.26 -15.29 -0.80
C GLY A 129 12.98 -16.11 0.29
N GLY A 130 13.92 -16.97 -0.09
CA GLY A 130 14.78 -17.63 0.88
C GLY A 130 15.52 -16.55 1.67
N TYR A 131 15.40 -16.62 2.98
CA TYR A 131 16.23 -15.83 3.89
C TYR A 131 17.61 -16.45 3.99
#